data_0a6bd7dc503a7a66e8503036bb506c18
#
_entry.id   0a6bd7dc503a7a66e8503036bb506c18
#
_cell.length_a   1.000
_cell.length_b   1.000
_cell.length_c   1.000
_cell.angle_alpha   90.00
_cell.angle_beta   90.00
_cell.angle_gamma   90.00
#
_symmetry.space_group_name_H-M   'P 1'
#
loop_
_entity.id
_entity.type
_entity.pdbx_description
1 polymer ?
#
loop_
_entity_poly.entity_id
_entity_poly.type
_entity_poly.pdbx_seq_one_letter_code
_entity_poly.pdbx_strand_id
1 'polypeptide(L)'
;RDVTGVQTCALPILHQLHMPLQSGSDRILAAMKRSYRQERYLSIIDRVRHAMPDAAISTDIIVGFPGETEADFEQTLEVVRQARFAAAFTFQYSKRPGTPAAEMPDQVPAQVVTERFDRLVAEANAIAWEENKALVGKRVEVLVADGEGKKDGATLRISGRAADNRLVHVAQPVGVDVRPGDM
;
A
#
# COMPACT_ATOMS: atom_id res chain seq x y z
N ARG A 1 -14.55 -20.41 -13.76
CA ARG A 1 -13.26 -21.04 -13.40
C ARG A 1 -13.00 -20.63 -11.96
N ASP A 2 -13.13 -21.58 -11.03
CA ASP A 2 -12.80 -21.39 -9.62
C ASP A 2 -11.30 -21.14 -9.47
N VAL A 3 -10.95 -19.91 -9.20
CA VAL A 3 -9.57 -19.48 -8.89
C VAL A 3 -9.23 -19.77 -7.42
N THR A 4 -10.17 -20.38 -6.69
CA THR A 4 -10.10 -20.60 -5.25
C THR A 4 -8.98 -21.57 -4.82
N GLY A 5 -8.59 -22.54 -5.64
CA GLY A 5 -7.59 -23.54 -5.27
C GLY A 5 -6.16 -23.03 -5.17
N VAL A 6 -5.73 -22.11 -6.05
CA VAL A 6 -4.36 -21.57 -6.05
C VAL A 6 -4.19 -20.50 -4.96
N GLN A 7 -5.22 -19.69 -4.72
CA GLN A 7 -5.18 -18.68 -3.66
C GLN A 7 -5.16 -19.29 -2.27
N THR A 8 -5.87 -20.39 -2.04
CA THR A 8 -5.93 -21.06 -0.73
C THR A 8 -4.59 -21.66 -0.30
N CYS A 9 -3.75 -22.06 -1.24
CA CYS A 9 -2.41 -22.58 -0.92
C CYS A 9 -1.38 -21.47 -0.62
N ALA A 10 -1.56 -20.27 -1.17
CA ALA A 10 -0.64 -19.14 -0.94
C ALA A 10 -0.96 -18.35 0.34
N LEU A 11 -2.23 -18.33 0.77
CA LEU A 11 -2.70 -17.57 1.92
C LEU A 11 -2.02 -17.94 3.26
N PRO A 12 -1.71 -19.21 3.57
CA PRO A 12 -0.99 -19.55 4.79
C PRO A 12 0.48 -19.12 4.81
N ILE A 13 1.06 -18.79 3.64
CA ILE A 13 2.49 -18.49 3.49
C ILE A 13 2.73 -16.98 3.45
N LEU A 14 1.84 -16.21 2.83
CA LEU A 14 2.00 -14.77 2.63
C LEU A 14 0.76 -14.02 3.13
N HIS A 15 0.93 -13.29 4.22
CA HIS A 15 -0.12 -12.43 4.80
C HIS A 15 -0.07 -11.01 4.20
N GLN A 16 0.25 -10.88 2.92
CA GLN A 16 0.32 -9.60 2.22
C GLN A 16 -0.34 -9.69 0.86
N LEU A 17 -1.16 -8.69 0.56
CA LEU A 17 -1.86 -8.54 -0.71
C LEU A 17 -1.61 -7.14 -1.28
N HIS A 18 -1.22 -7.08 -2.56
CA HIS A 18 -1.13 -5.82 -3.26
C HIS A 18 -2.36 -5.63 -4.14
N MET A 19 -3.16 -4.61 -3.83
CA MET A 19 -4.45 -4.35 -4.47
C MET A 19 -4.48 -2.89 -4.95
N PRO A 20 -4.06 -2.60 -6.21
CA PRO A 20 -4.06 -1.24 -6.74
C PRO A 20 -5.46 -0.63 -6.79
N LEU A 21 -5.67 0.49 -6.07
CA LEU A 21 -6.90 1.28 -6.06
C LEU A 21 -6.95 2.27 -7.22
N GLN A 22 -5.87 2.94 -7.48
CA GLN A 22 -5.66 4.04 -8.44
C GLN A 22 -6.38 5.34 -8.04
N SER A 23 -7.69 5.31 -7.78
CA SER A 23 -8.52 6.41 -7.30
C SER A 23 -9.70 5.88 -6.49
N GLY A 24 -10.18 6.65 -5.52
CA GLY A 24 -11.38 6.34 -4.76
C GLY A 24 -12.67 6.84 -5.43
N SER A 25 -12.56 7.65 -6.49
CA SER A 25 -13.72 8.16 -7.22
C SER A 25 -14.12 7.24 -8.37
N ASP A 26 -15.37 6.81 -8.39
CA ASP A 26 -15.92 5.99 -9.49
C ASP A 26 -15.85 6.68 -10.84
N ARG A 27 -16.01 8.01 -10.84
CA ARG A 27 -15.89 8.83 -12.05
C ARG A 27 -14.47 8.81 -12.60
N ILE A 28 -13.48 8.96 -11.75
CA ILE A 28 -12.06 8.92 -12.13
C ILE A 28 -11.64 7.49 -12.52
N LEU A 29 -12.09 6.47 -11.78
CA LEU A 29 -11.86 5.07 -12.16
C LEU A 29 -12.42 4.76 -13.55
N ALA A 30 -13.60 5.27 -13.88
CA ALA A 30 -14.17 5.13 -15.23
C ALA A 30 -13.33 5.83 -16.29
N ALA A 31 -12.85 7.06 -16.02
CA ALA A 31 -11.96 7.81 -16.90
C ALA A 31 -10.60 7.11 -17.11
N MET A 32 -10.08 6.44 -16.07
CA MET A 32 -8.91 5.57 -16.12
C MET A 32 -9.17 4.22 -16.80
N LYS A 33 -10.40 3.96 -17.27
CA LYS A 33 -10.84 2.68 -17.85
C LYS A 33 -10.68 1.49 -16.91
N ARG A 34 -10.89 1.70 -15.61
CA ARG A 34 -10.93 0.62 -14.62
C ARG A 34 -12.30 -0.03 -14.58
N SER A 35 -12.32 -1.37 -14.51
CA SER A 35 -13.56 -2.17 -14.54
C SER A 35 -14.29 -2.23 -13.20
N TYR A 36 -13.60 -1.91 -12.09
CA TYR A 36 -14.15 -1.90 -10.74
C TYR A 36 -14.59 -0.51 -10.31
N ARG A 37 -15.36 -0.47 -9.21
CA ARG A 37 -15.85 0.72 -8.53
C ARG A 37 -15.52 0.64 -7.03
N GLN A 38 -15.61 1.77 -6.34
CA GLN A 38 -15.28 1.94 -4.94
C GLN A 38 -15.93 0.88 -4.04
N GLU A 39 -17.24 0.72 -4.13
CA GLU A 39 -17.98 -0.24 -3.31
C GLU A 39 -17.48 -1.68 -3.47
N ARG A 40 -17.30 -2.12 -4.71
CA ARG A 40 -16.75 -3.46 -4.99
C ARG A 40 -15.33 -3.61 -4.47
N TYR A 41 -14.50 -2.59 -4.60
CA TYR A 41 -13.12 -2.61 -4.10
C TYR A 41 -13.10 -2.78 -2.57
N LEU A 42 -13.87 -1.96 -1.85
CA LEU A 42 -13.98 -2.04 -0.39
C LEU A 42 -14.57 -3.39 0.06
N SER A 43 -15.58 -3.90 -0.63
CA SER A 43 -16.16 -5.22 -0.31
C SER A 43 -15.14 -6.37 -0.44
N ILE A 44 -14.19 -6.26 -1.37
CA ILE A 44 -13.11 -7.26 -1.49
C ILE A 44 -12.16 -7.13 -0.29
N ILE A 45 -11.80 -5.91 0.11
CA ILE A 45 -10.95 -5.68 1.30
C ILE A 45 -11.60 -6.26 2.56
N ASP A 46 -12.89 -6.03 2.76
CA ASP A 46 -13.62 -6.57 3.91
C ASP A 46 -13.62 -8.10 3.92
N ARG A 47 -13.82 -8.71 2.76
CA ARG A 47 -13.75 -10.18 2.62
C ARG A 47 -12.35 -10.70 2.91
N VAL A 48 -11.31 -10.02 2.45
CA VAL A 48 -9.91 -10.39 2.76
C VAL A 48 -9.67 -10.33 4.25
N ARG A 49 -10.07 -9.25 4.92
CA ARG A 49 -9.89 -9.10 6.37
C ARG A 49 -10.71 -10.09 7.19
N HIS A 50 -11.91 -10.43 6.71
CA HIS A 50 -12.70 -11.48 7.35
C HIS A 50 -12.01 -12.84 7.26
N ALA A 51 -11.43 -13.19 6.11
CA ALA A 51 -10.74 -14.46 5.89
C ALA A 51 -9.32 -14.48 6.49
N MET A 52 -8.65 -13.32 6.53
CA MET A 52 -7.26 -13.13 6.98
C MET A 52 -7.15 -11.83 7.79
N PRO A 53 -7.49 -11.83 9.08
CA PRO A 53 -7.50 -10.61 9.91
C PRO A 53 -6.14 -9.90 9.99
N ASP A 54 -5.04 -10.65 9.88
CA ASP A 54 -3.67 -10.12 9.96
C ASP A 54 -3.08 -9.76 8.58
N ALA A 55 -3.87 -9.83 7.50
CA ALA A 55 -3.36 -9.50 6.17
C ALA A 55 -3.01 -8.03 6.03
N ALA A 56 -1.76 -7.76 5.66
CA ALA A 56 -1.34 -6.44 5.23
C ALA A 56 -1.78 -6.19 3.79
N ILE A 57 -2.54 -5.13 3.57
CA ILE A 57 -2.98 -4.73 2.24
C ILE A 57 -2.20 -3.50 1.81
N SER A 58 -1.55 -3.58 0.66
CA SER A 58 -0.89 -2.44 0.02
C SER A 58 -1.61 -2.04 -1.26
N THR A 59 -1.44 -0.78 -1.68
CA THR A 59 -2.16 -0.22 -2.82
C THR A 59 -1.29 0.76 -3.62
N ASP A 60 -1.73 1.05 -4.86
CA ASP A 60 -1.25 2.17 -5.67
C ASP A 60 -2.36 3.22 -5.77
N ILE A 61 -1.99 4.51 -5.67
CA ILE A 61 -2.90 5.64 -5.83
C ILE A 61 -2.25 6.70 -6.71
N ILE A 62 -3.01 7.21 -7.67
CA ILE A 62 -2.59 8.29 -8.57
C ILE A 62 -3.42 9.53 -8.26
N VAL A 63 -2.77 10.65 -7.98
CA VAL A 63 -3.39 11.95 -7.72
C VAL A 63 -3.22 12.85 -8.94
N GLY A 64 -4.21 13.68 -9.22
CA GLY A 64 -4.16 14.67 -10.28
C GLY A 64 -4.42 14.11 -11.68
N PHE A 65 -5.13 12.98 -11.78
CA PHE A 65 -5.58 12.50 -13.08
C PHE A 65 -6.45 13.56 -13.76
N PRO A 66 -6.36 13.74 -15.10
CA PRO A 66 -7.15 14.75 -15.82
C PRO A 66 -8.63 14.71 -15.47
N GLY A 67 -9.19 15.87 -15.15
CA GLY A 67 -10.57 16.02 -14.71
C GLY A 67 -10.84 15.70 -13.24
N GLU A 68 -9.85 15.30 -12.43
CA GLU A 68 -10.03 15.07 -11.00
C GLU A 68 -10.42 16.37 -10.28
N THR A 69 -11.59 16.38 -9.64
CA THR A 69 -12.03 17.49 -8.79
C THR A 69 -11.60 17.28 -7.34
N GLU A 70 -11.77 18.31 -6.50
CA GLU A 70 -11.54 18.17 -5.06
C GLU A 70 -12.45 17.12 -4.43
N ALA A 71 -13.71 17.07 -4.86
CA ALA A 71 -14.66 16.05 -4.39
C ALA A 71 -14.24 14.62 -4.75
N ASP A 72 -13.61 14.40 -5.91
CA ASP A 72 -13.07 13.10 -6.30
C ASP A 72 -11.86 12.71 -5.43
N PHE A 73 -11.01 13.69 -5.16
CA PHE A 73 -9.86 13.49 -4.29
C PHE A 73 -10.28 13.16 -2.85
N GLU A 74 -11.29 13.86 -2.30
CA GLU A 74 -11.82 13.54 -0.97
C GLU A 74 -12.40 12.11 -0.91
N GLN A 75 -13.04 11.62 -1.98
CA GLN A 75 -13.46 10.22 -2.05
C GLN A 75 -12.27 9.27 -1.99
N THR A 76 -11.15 9.65 -2.58
CA THR A 76 -9.91 8.84 -2.51
C THR A 76 -9.38 8.79 -1.07
N LEU A 77 -9.34 9.91 -0.36
CA LEU A 77 -8.95 9.94 1.05
C LEU A 77 -9.89 9.11 1.92
N GLU A 78 -11.20 9.17 1.65
CA GLU A 78 -12.19 8.38 2.38
C GLU A 78 -11.97 6.87 2.20
N VAL A 79 -11.68 6.41 0.98
CA VAL A 79 -11.30 4.99 0.74
C VAL A 79 -10.02 4.62 1.48
N VAL A 80 -9.04 5.50 1.53
CA VAL A 80 -7.78 5.26 2.27
C VAL A 80 -8.04 5.09 3.77
N ARG A 81 -8.92 5.92 4.36
CA ARG A 81 -9.34 5.81 5.77
C ARG A 81 -10.08 4.51 6.06
N GLN A 82 -11.02 4.13 5.20
CA GLN A 82 -11.81 2.90 5.36
C GLN A 82 -10.95 1.66 5.13
N ALA A 83 -10.15 1.66 4.09
CA ALA A 83 -9.30 0.53 3.71
C ALA A 83 -8.12 0.32 4.65
N ARG A 84 -7.63 1.34 5.36
CA ARG A 84 -6.50 1.26 6.32
C ARG A 84 -5.33 0.45 5.75
N PHE A 85 -4.76 0.92 4.65
CA PHE A 85 -3.65 0.24 4.00
C PHE A 85 -2.40 0.18 4.89
N ALA A 86 -1.74 -0.97 4.91
CA ALA A 86 -0.44 -1.13 5.56
C ALA A 86 0.67 -0.35 4.83
N ALA A 87 0.51 -0.18 3.51
CA ALA A 87 1.37 0.67 2.70
C ALA A 87 0.60 1.20 1.48
N ALA A 88 0.84 2.45 1.10
CA ALA A 88 0.32 3.04 -0.12
C ALA A 88 1.47 3.60 -0.97
N PHE A 89 1.57 3.14 -2.20
CA PHE A 89 2.46 3.73 -3.20
C PHE A 89 1.68 4.84 -3.90
N THR A 90 2.10 6.07 -3.66
CA THR A 90 1.41 7.27 -4.11
C THR A 90 2.16 7.92 -5.26
N PHE A 91 1.44 8.28 -6.30
CA PHE A 91 2.00 8.87 -7.52
C PHE A 91 1.24 10.13 -7.90
N GLN A 92 1.95 11.14 -8.35
CA GLN A 92 1.38 12.24 -9.09
C GLN A 92 1.16 11.80 -10.54
N TYR A 93 0.03 12.15 -11.14
CA TYR A 93 -0.20 11.87 -12.54
C TYR A 93 0.89 12.53 -13.40
N SER A 94 1.49 11.74 -14.27
CA SER A 94 2.50 12.22 -15.23
C SER A 94 2.00 11.98 -16.65
N LYS A 95 1.99 13.04 -17.45
CA LYS A 95 1.61 12.96 -18.87
C LYS A 95 2.55 12.05 -19.63
N ARG A 96 2.00 11.04 -20.29
CA ARG A 96 2.76 10.15 -21.17
C ARG A 96 2.33 10.40 -22.61
N PRO A 97 3.21 10.89 -23.50
CA PRO A 97 2.89 11.14 -24.89
C PRO A 97 2.24 9.90 -25.55
N GLY A 98 1.23 10.11 -26.38
CA GLY A 98 0.51 9.05 -27.06
C GLY A 98 -0.56 8.34 -26.22
N THR A 99 -0.83 8.80 -25.00
CA THR A 99 -1.94 8.26 -24.22
C THR A 99 -3.15 9.19 -24.26
N PRO A 100 -4.40 8.67 -24.32
CA PRO A 100 -5.61 9.50 -24.29
C PRO A 100 -5.64 10.49 -23.11
N ALA A 101 -5.17 10.10 -21.94
CA ALA A 101 -5.14 10.94 -20.76
C ALA A 101 -4.22 12.17 -20.91
N ALA A 102 -3.15 12.08 -21.71
CA ALA A 102 -2.26 13.22 -21.96
C ALA A 102 -2.93 14.30 -22.81
N GLU A 103 -3.94 13.93 -23.61
CA GLU A 103 -4.67 14.81 -24.52
C GLU A 103 -5.99 15.33 -23.93
N MET A 104 -6.38 14.86 -22.74
CA MET A 104 -7.58 15.34 -22.05
C MET A 104 -7.44 16.84 -21.71
N PRO A 105 -8.49 17.67 -21.94
CA PRO A 105 -8.40 19.12 -21.74
C PRO A 105 -8.27 19.52 -20.26
N ASP A 106 -8.90 18.77 -19.36
CA ASP A 106 -9.06 19.14 -17.95
C ASP A 106 -7.85 18.70 -17.11
N GLN A 107 -6.65 19.10 -17.52
CA GLN A 107 -5.42 18.81 -16.75
C GLN A 107 -5.44 19.56 -15.42
N VAL A 108 -5.19 18.84 -14.32
CA VAL A 108 -5.14 19.43 -12.99
C VAL A 108 -3.87 20.28 -12.86
N PRO A 109 -3.94 21.54 -12.36
CA PRO A 109 -2.77 22.37 -12.15
C PRO A 109 -1.73 21.72 -11.24
N ALA A 110 -0.44 21.83 -11.56
CA ALA A 110 0.64 21.17 -10.82
C ALA A 110 0.65 21.49 -9.33
N GLN A 111 0.33 22.74 -8.95
CA GLN A 111 0.25 23.14 -7.56
C GLN A 111 -0.85 22.38 -6.80
N VAL A 112 -2.02 22.18 -7.42
CA VAL A 112 -3.13 21.42 -6.83
C VAL A 112 -2.75 19.96 -6.71
N VAL A 113 -2.08 19.39 -7.72
CA VAL A 113 -1.59 18.00 -7.66
C VAL A 113 -0.62 17.81 -6.50
N THR A 114 0.32 18.74 -6.31
CA THR A 114 1.29 18.69 -5.21
C THR A 114 0.58 18.77 -3.85
N GLU A 115 -0.35 19.71 -3.66
CA GLU A 115 -1.11 19.85 -2.43
C GLU A 115 -1.89 18.57 -2.09
N ARG A 116 -2.63 18.02 -3.05
CA ARG A 116 -3.36 16.76 -2.86
C ARG A 116 -2.44 15.59 -2.56
N PHE A 117 -1.30 15.53 -3.25
CA PHE A 117 -0.30 14.49 -3.02
C PHE A 117 0.23 14.53 -1.58
N ASP A 118 0.58 15.71 -1.07
CA ASP A 118 1.08 15.89 0.28
C ASP A 118 0.03 15.48 1.33
N ARG A 119 -1.24 15.84 1.11
CA ARG A 119 -2.37 15.41 1.97
C ARG A 119 -2.54 13.89 1.96
N LEU A 120 -2.50 13.27 0.78
CA LEU A 120 -2.62 11.82 0.64
C LEU A 120 -1.47 11.09 1.35
N VAL A 121 -0.24 11.57 1.16
CA VAL A 121 0.96 10.99 1.81
C VAL A 121 0.86 11.12 3.33
N ALA A 122 0.42 12.27 3.84
CA ALA A 122 0.24 12.50 5.27
C ALA A 122 -0.79 11.54 5.87
N GLU A 123 -1.95 11.39 5.23
CA GLU A 123 -3.03 10.49 5.66
C GLU A 123 -2.57 9.03 5.64
N ALA A 124 -2.00 8.58 4.53
CA ALA A 124 -1.52 7.20 4.38
C ALA A 124 -0.43 6.86 5.40
N ASN A 125 0.50 7.78 5.66
CA ASN A 125 1.55 7.59 6.66
C ASN A 125 1.00 7.56 8.09
N ALA A 126 0.00 8.39 8.42
CA ALA A 126 -0.65 8.38 9.72
C ALA A 126 -1.31 7.02 9.99
N ILE A 127 -2.05 6.50 9.02
CA ILE A 127 -2.70 5.18 9.10
C ILE A 127 -1.65 4.07 9.23
N ALA A 128 -0.63 4.05 8.37
CA ALA A 128 0.44 3.06 8.44
C ALA A 128 1.16 3.08 9.80
N TRP A 129 1.33 4.26 10.38
CA TRP A 129 1.90 4.42 11.72
C TRP A 129 0.99 3.84 12.82
N GLU A 130 -0.32 4.07 12.75
CA GLU A 130 -1.29 3.48 13.67
C GLU A 130 -1.29 1.94 13.59
N GLU A 131 -1.30 1.39 12.37
CA GLU A 131 -1.22 -0.06 12.14
C GLU A 131 0.09 -0.65 12.70
N ASN A 132 1.21 0.06 12.58
CA ASN A 132 2.48 -0.35 13.18
C ASN A 132 2.45 -0.29 14.70
N LYS A 133 1.83 0.74 15.31
CA LYS A 133 1.65 0.82 16.76
C LYS A 133 0.83 -0.32 17.33
N ALA A 134 -0.16 -0.80 16.59
CA ALA A 134 -0.99 -1.93 17.00
C ALA A 134 -0.22 -3.26 17.10
N LEU A 135 1.00 -3.32 16.59
CA LEU A 135 1.91 -4.47 16.72
C LEU A 135 2.79 -4.41 17.97
N VAL A 136 2.84 -3.30 18.69
CA VAL A 136 3.65 -3.17 19.90
C VAL A 136 3.21 -4.21 20.93
N GLY A 137 4.17 -4.98 21.44
CA GLY A 137 3.92 -6.08 22.37
C GLY A 137 3.53 -7.42 21.70
N LYS A 138 3.35 -7.45 20.40
CA LYS A 138 3.14 -8.72 19.66
C LYS A 138 4.47 -9.34 19.25
N ARG A 139 4.53 -10.68 19.22
CA ARG A 139 5.65 -11.41 18.64
C ARG A 139 5.40 -11.58 17.14
N VAL A 140 6.41 -11.26 16.33
CA VAL A 140 6.39 -11.47 14.88
C VAL A 140 7.62 -12.29 14.47
N GLU A 141 7.43 -13.20 13.53
CA GLU A 141 8.54 -13.92 12.89
C GLU A 141 9.12 -13.05 11.78
N VAL A 142 10.44 -13.01 11.70
CA VAL A 142 11.16 -12.16 10.74
C VAL A 142 12.18 -13.02 10.00
N LEU A 143 12.01 -13.14 8.68
CA LEU A 143 13.05 -13.73 7.83
C LEU A 143 14.17 -12.70 7.65
N VAL A 144 15.33 -13.02 8.17
CA VAL A 144 16.52 -12.17 8.09
C VAL A 144 17.03 -12.14 6.65
N ALA A 145 17.28 -10.95 6.13
CA ALA A 145 17.76 -10.74 4.76
C ALA A 145 19.10 -10.01 4.74
N ASP A 146 19.88 -10.28 3.73
CA ASP A 146 21.14 -9.58 3.51
C ASP A 146 20.90 -8.23 2.85
N GLY A 147 21.46 -7.17 3.42
CA GLY A 147 21.47 -5.82 2.83
C GLY A 147 20.12 -5.11 2.76
N GLU A 148 19.08 -5.57 3.48
CA GLU A 148 17.75 -4.93 3.48
C GLU A 148 17.76 -3.54 4.13
N GLY A 149 18.53 -3.32 5.18
CA GLY A 149 18.61 -2.04 5.88
C GLY A 149 19.81 -1.20 5.41
N LYS A 150 19.55 -0.06 4.76
CA LYS A 150 20.60 0.86 4.26
C LYS A 150 21.61 1.32 5.34
N LYS A 151 21.24 1.23 6.61
CA LYS A 151 22.06 1.68 7.75
C LYS A 151 22.48 0.54 8.68
N ASP A 152 22.24 -0.71 8.34
CA ASP A 152 22.42 -1.83 9.24
C ASP A 152 23.89 -1.98 9.68
N GLY A 153 24.82 -1.91 8.75
CA GLY A 153 26.26 -1.96 9.05
C GLY A 153 26.77 -0.81 9.94
N ALA A 154 26.17 0.38 9.83
CA ALA A 154 26.55 1.56 10.63
C ALA A 154 25.90 1.58 12.01
N THR A 155 24.77 0.85 12.20
CA THR A 155 23.96 0.92 13.42
C THR A 155 23.91 -0.38 14.20
N LEU A 156 24.71 -1.40 13.82
CA LEU A 156 24.71 -2.73 14.42
C LEU A 156 23.29 -3.33 14.51
N ARG A 157 22.53 -3.20 13.45
CA ARG A 157 21.19 -3.78 13.31
C ARG A 157 21.21 -4.87 12.28
N ILE A 158 20.27 -5.76 12.42
CA ILE A 158 19.86 -6.71 11.39
C ILE A 158 18.48 -6.31 10.88
N SER A 159 18.22 -6.57 9.63
CA SER A 159 16.92 -6.29 9.02
C SER A 159 16.38 -7.54 8.35
N GLY A 160 15.06 -7.60 8.25
CA GLY A 160 14.39 -8.70 7.61
C GLY A 160 12.93 -8.37 7.33
N ARG A 161 12.21 -9.34 6.77
CA ARG A 161 10.79 -9.21 6.43
C ARG A 161 9.94 -10.08 7.33
N ALA A 162 8.90 -9.47 7.90
CA ALA A 162 7.84 -10.22 8.56
C ALA A 162 6.91 -10.90 7.53
N ALA A 163 6.06 -11.83 7.98
CA ALA A 163 5.12 -12.57 7.13
C ALA A 163 4.17 -11.64 6.33
N ASP A 164 3.89 -10.46 6.83
CA ASP A 164 3.11 -9.40 6.18
C ASP A 164 3.95 -8.45 5.29
N ASN A 165 5.20 -8.84 5.01
CA ASN A 165 6.19 -8.11 4.20
C ASN A 165 6.67 -6.78 4.80
N ARG A 166 6.37 -6.48 6.07
CA ARG A 166 6.93 -5.30 6.76
C ARG A 166 8.43 -5.45 6.93
N LEU A 167 9.15 -4.38 6.65
CA LEU A 167 10.57 -4.30 6.98
C LEU A 167 10.74 -4.08 8.48
N VAL A 168 11.44 -5.00 9.12
CA VAL A 168 11.70 -4.98 10.56
C VAL A 168 13.20 -4.78 10.79
N HIS A 169 13.53 -3.84 11.67
CA HIS A 169 14.90 -3.59 12.11
C HIS A 169 15.02 -3.99 13.57
N VAL A 170 16.01 -4.82 13.88
CA VAL A 170 16.27 -5.30 15.24
C VAL A 170 17.72 -5.01 15.60
N ALA A 171 17.98 -4.59 16.83
CA ALA A 171 19.35 -4.54 17.33
C ALA A 171 19.97 -5.95 17.28
N GLN A 172 21.20 -6.07 16.84
CA GLN A 172 21.87 -7.36 16.79
C GLN A 172 21.95 -7.97 18.20
N PRO A 173 21.41 -9.20 18.40
CA PRO A 173 21.43 -9.83 19.72
C PRO A 173 22.88 -10.14 20.14
N VAL A 174 23.18 -9.89 21.42
CA VAL A 174 24.51 -10.20 21.96
C VAL A 174 24.65 -11.71 22.14
N GLY A 175 25.73 -12.27 21.58
CA GLY A 175 26.06 -13.69 21.74
C GLY A 175 25.25 -14.65 20.87
N VAL A 176 24.45 -14.14 19.93
CA VAL A 176 23.72 -14.93 18.94
C VAL A 176 24.23 -14.59 17.55
N ASP A 177 24.71 -15.58 16.82
CA ASP A 177 25.11 -15.44 15.42
C ASP A 177 23.85 -15.57 14.54
N VAL A 178 23.30 -14.43 14.11
CA VAL A 178 22.13 -14.35 13.23
C VAL A 178 22.59 -14.12 11.80
N ARG A 179 22.11 -14.96 10.88
CA ARG A 179 22.53 -14.97 9.48
C ARG A 179 21.36 -14.72 8.53
N PRO A 180 21.61 -14.22 7.32
CA PRO A 180 20.62 -14.18 6.27
C PRO A 180 20.00 -15.57 6.05
N GLY A 181 18.67 -15.64 6.05
CA GLY A 181 17.90 -16.88 5.94
C GLY A 181 17.40 -17.45 7.29
N ASP A 182 17.88 -16.95 8.42
CA ASP A 182 17.33 -17.31 9.73
C ASP A 182 15.96 -16.68 9.94
N MET A 183 15.13 -17.31 10.79
CA MET A 183 13.84 -16.82 11.21
C MET A 183 13.77 -16.59 12.72
#